data_8e2c109470712bed66de87b689bee3eb
#
_entry.id   8e2c109470712bed66de87b689bee3eb
#
_cell.length_a   1.000
_cell.length_b   1.000
_cell.length_c   1.000
_cell.angle_alpha   90.00
_cell.angle_beta   90.00
_cell.angle_gamma   90.00
#
_symmetry.space_group_name_H-M   'P 1'
#
loop_
_entity.id
_entity.type
_entity.pdbx_description
1 polymer ?
#
loop_
_entity_poly.entity_id
_entity_poly.type
_entity_poly.pdbx_seq_one_letter_code
_entity_poly.pdbx_strand_id
1 'polypeptide(L)'
;MTHRMNTTQHYLNYLDGLVNEKINIKDTNKGEKMRIPYTNFKTRTGDDNAVGGCAFIGGEWKEVDTVEIFDNKKVVVFALPGAFTPTCSSQQVPAYEELYDDIKAQGVDEVYCLSVNDAFVMNAWFKDLEIKKVKTIGDGEGVFTQGMGMLVSKPAQGFGMRSWRYSMLVDNGEVVKTFVEDGKNNASDDNDPFRVSDAKTMLEYLKTNAG
;
A
#
# COMPACT_ATOMS: atom_id res chain seq x y z
N MET A 1 34.32 -10.19 -17.48
CA MET A 1 34.27 -9.08 -16.48
C MET A 1 32.92 -8.41 -16.62
N THR A 2 31.94 -8.84 -15.85
CA THR A 2 30.56 -8.29 -15.84
C THR A 2 30.54 -7.12 -14.87
N HIS A 3 30.38 -5.91 -15.39
CA HIS A 3 30.19 -4.71 -14.56
C HIS A 3 28.84 -4.82 -13.84
N ARG A 4 28.89 -5.04 -12.52
CA ARG A 4 27.73 -4.76 -11.65
C ARG A 4 27.57 -3.24 -11.62
N MET A 5 26.48 -2.75 -12.22
CA MET A 5 26.09 -1.35 -12.02
C MET A 5 25.77 -1.12 -10.54
N ASN A 6 26.28 -0.01 -10.01
CA ASN A 6 26.13 0.40 -8.62
C ASN A 6 24.65 0.75 -8.35
N THR A 7 24.11 0.30 -7.22
CA THR A 7 22.73 0.53 -6.77
C THR A 7 22.32 2.00 -6.84
N THR A 8 23.27 2.92 -6.59
CA THR A 8 23.08 4.38 -6.68
C THR A 8 22.77 4.84 -8.11
N GLN A 9 23.41 4.24 -9.13
CA GLN A 9 23.16 4.61 -10.53
C GLN A 9 21.79 4.10 -11.01
N HIS A 10 21.34 2.93 -10.54
CA HIS A 10 19.98 2.45 -10.78
C HIS A 10 18.93 3.40 -10.18
N TYR A 11 19.17 3.88 -8.97
CA TYR A 11 18.29 4.83 -8.29
C TYR A 11 18.22 6.19 -9.01
N LEU A 12 19.36 6.71 -9.46
CA LEU A 12 19.43 7.97 -10.22
C LEU A 12 18.72 7.85 -11.58
N ASN A 13 18.93 6.75 -12.32
CA ASN A 13 18.25 6.50 -13.59
C ASN A 13 16.73 6.33 -13.41
N TYR A 14 16.30 5.75 -12.28
CA TYR A 14 14.90 5.65 -11.89
C TYR A 14 14.29 7.04 -11.62
N LEU A 15 14.99 7.90 -10.87
CA LEU A 15 14.56 9.28 -10.59
C LEU A 15 14.49 10.13 -11.86
N ASP A 16 15.44 10.00 -12.78
CA ASP A 16 15.43 10.71 -14.07
C ASP A 16 14.27 10.26 -14.96
N GLY A 17 13.90 8.97 -14.91
CA GLY A 17 12.69 8.45 -15.57
C GLY A 17 11.40 9.06 -15.00
N LEU A 18 11.32 9.20 -13.68
CA LEU A 18 10.14 9.77 -12.99
C LEU A 18 9.97 11.27 -13.23
N VAL A 19 11.06 12.02 -13.40
CA VAL A 19 11.02 13.48 -13.67
C VAL A 19 10.53 13.78 -15.09
N ASN A 20 10.78 12.89 -16.04
CA ASN A 20 10.40 13.08 -17.45
C ASN A 20 9.04 12.52 -17.84
N GLU A 21 8.47 11.59 -17.09
CA GLU A 21 7.10 11.14 -17.28
C GLU A 21 6.17 11.91 -16.33
N LYS A 22 5.65 13.04 -16.81
CA LYS A 22 4.40 13.59 -16.30
C LYS A 22 3.30 12.59 -16.65
N ILE A 23 3.06 11.61 -15.77
CA ILE A 23 1.88 10.75 -15.86
C ILE A 23 0.67 11.66 -15.64
N ASN A 24 0.11 12.10 -16.74
CA ASN A 24 -1.09 12.91 -16.77
C ASN A 24 -2.28 11.95 -16.64
N ILE A 25 -2.71 11.67 -15.39
CA ILE A 25 -3.82 10.76 -15.08
C ILE A 25 -5.14 11.18 -15.81
N LYS A 26 -5.16 12.33 -16.48
CA LYS A 26 -6.32 12.82 -17.23
C LYS A 26 -6.46 12.29 -18.65
N ASP A 27 -5.42 11.69 -19.22
CA ASP A 27 -5.44 11.13 -20.59
C ASP A 27 -4.96 9.68 -20.60
N THR A 28 -5.66 8.79 -19.90
CA THR A 28 -5.60 7.38 -20.28
C THR A 28 -6.37 7.21 -21.56
N ASN A 29 -5.64 7.12 -22.67
CA ASN A 29 -6.17 6.66 -23.94
C ASN A 29 -7.03 5.40 -23.70
N LYS A 30 -8.23 5.40 -24.21
CA LYS A 30 -9.15 4.25 -24.18
C LYS A 30 -8.41 2.99 -24.64
N GLY A 31 -7.91 2.17 -23.70
CA GLY A 31 -7.32 0.87 -24.02
C GLY A 31 -6.14 0.41 -23.16
N GLU A 32 -5.34 1.28 -22.58
CA GLU A 32 -4.24 0.86 -21.69
C GLU A 32 -4.73 0.73 -20.24
N LYS A 33 -4.66 -0.50 -19.72
CA LYS A 33 -4.99 -0.80 -18.35
C LYS A 33 -3.81 -0.43 -17.44
N MET A 34 -4.08 0.25 -16.34
CA MET A 34 -3.05 0.65 -15.39
C MET A 34 -2.42 -0.59 -14.74
N ARG A 35 -1.09 -0.67 -14.76
CA ARG A 35 -0.33 -1.73 -14.11
C ARG A 35 0.31 -1.24 -12.82
N ILE A 36 0.48 -2.16 -11.88
CA ILE A 36 1.21 -1.93 -10.64
C ILE A 36 2.68 -1.57 -10.95
N PRO A 37 3.22 -0.47 -10.37
CA PRO A 37 4.64 -0.13 -10.54
C PRO A 37 5.53 -1.18 -9.87
N TYR A 38 6.65 -1.50 -10.50
CA TYR A 38 7.64 -2.37 -9.86
C TYR A 38 8.23 -1.69 -8.63
N THR A 39 8.16 -2.37 -7.49
CA THR A 39 8.70 -1.89 -6.21
C THR A 39 9.19 -3.08 -5.40
N ASN A 40 10.28 -2.90 -4.68
CA ASN A 40 10.80 -3.86 -3.71
C ASN A 40 10.58 -3.32 -2.28
N PHE A 41 9.85 -4.05 -1.47
CA PHE A 41 9.53 -3.68 -0.10
C PHE A 41 10.47 -4.40 0.88
N LYS A 42 10.90 -3.68 1.91
CA LYS A 42 11.59 -4.28 3.06
C LYS A 42 10.56 -4.69 4.09
N THR A 43 10.43 -5.98 4.34
CA THR A 43 9.54 -6.54 5.36
C THR A 43 10.35 -7.21 6.47
N ARG A 44 9.70 -7.46 7.61
CA ARG A 44 10.31 -8.18 8.73
C ARG A 44 9.40 -9.31 9.17
N THR A 45 10.00 -10.45 9.45
CA THR A 45 9.33 -11.63 10.01
C THR A 45 9.95 -12.00 11.35
N GLY A 46 9.16 -12.66 12.23
CA GLY A 46 9.61 -13.04 13.57
C GLY A 46 9.29 -12.00 14.64
N ASP A 47 9.73 -12.26 15.86
CA ASP A 47 9.45 -11.41 17.01
C ASP A 47 10.59 -10.39 17.17
N ASP A 48 10.29 -9.12 16.99
CA ASP A 48 11.22 -8.01 17.18
C ASP A 48 11.34 -7.65 18.67
N ASN A 49 11.65 -8.64 19.51
CA ASN A 49 11.90 -8.40 20.93
C ASN A 49 13.25 -7.68 21.10
N ALA A 50 13.23 -6.38 21.18
CA ALA A 50 14.40 -5.57 21.49
C ALA A 50 14.84 -5.83 22.94
N VAL A 51 15.79 -6.71 23.18
CA VAL A 51 16.49 -6.84 24.44
C VAL A 51 17.82 -6.09 24.31
N GLY A 52 17.83 -4.85 24.74
CA GLY A 52 19.04 -4.08 25.06
C GLY A 52 19.90 -3.58 23.90
N GLY A 53 19.98 -2.25 23.73
CA GLY A 53 20.93 -1.56 22.86
C GLY A 53 20.49 -1.40 21.41
N CYS A 54 21.36 -0.77 20.59
CA CYS A 54 21.11 -0.50 19.16
C CYS A 54 21.20 -1.75 18.26
N ALA A 55 21.24 -2.97 18.80
CA ALA A 55 21.21 -4.20 18.02
C ALA A 55 19.76 -4.68 17.90
N PHE A 56 19.27 -4.82 16.66
CA PHE A 56 18.02 -5.50 16.36
C PHE A 56 18.20 -7.00 16.64
N ILE A 57 17.86 -7.42 17.86
CA ILE A 57 17.92 -8.82 18.28
C ILE A 57 16.53 -9.40 18.08
N GLY A 58 16.41 -10.34 17.15
CA GLY A 58 15.16 -10.98 16.78
C GLY A 58 14.59 -10.47 15.45
N GLY A 59 13.79 -11.30 14.81
CA GLY A 59 13.24 -11.05 13.47
C GLY A 59 14.28 -11.03 12.36
N GLU A 60 13.81 -11.28 11.14
CA GLU A 60 14.65 -11.29 9.95
C GLU A 60 14.10 -10.31 8.91
N TRP A 61 15.01 -9.62 8.21
CA TRP A 61 14.65 -8.83 7.04
C TRP A 61 14.37 -9.74 5.86
N LYS A 62 13.25 -9.47 5.19
CA LYS A 62 12.89 -10.09 3.91
C LYS A 62 12.62 -8.98 2.89
N GLU A 63 13.08 -9.16 1.67
CA GLU A 63 12.66 -8.38 0.52
C GLU A 63 11.49 -9.08 -0.16
N VAL A 64 10.45 -8.32 -0.46
CA VAL A 64 9.26 -8.78 -1.18
C VAL A 64 8.97 -7.76 -2.26
N ASP A 65 8.95 -8.18 -3.51
CA ASP A 65 8.64 -7.28 -4.61
C ASP A 65 7.17 -7.38 -5.06
N THR A 66 6.78 -6.45 -5.92
CA THR A 66 5.42 -6.41 -6.45
C THR A 66 5.08 -7.60 -7.33
N VAL A 67 6.07 -8.29 -7.91
CA VAL A 67 5.86 -9.53 -8.67
C VAL A 67 5.42 -10.64 -7.72
N GLU A 68 6.13 -10.83 -6.59
CA GLU A 68 5.76 -11.81 -5.56
C GLU A 68 4.35 -11.56 -4.99
N ILE A 69 3.96 -10.29 -4.84
CA ILE A 69 2.66 -9.92 -4.26
C ILE A 69 1.51 -10.12 -5.26
N PHE A 70 1.69 -9.72 -6.53
CA PHE A 70 0.59 -9.54 -7.47
C PHE A 70 0.55 -10.51 -8.66
N ASP A 71 1.69 -11.14 -9.05
CA ASP A 71 1.70 -12.02 -10.22
C ASP A 71 0.83 -13.26 -10.01
N ASN A 72 -0.01 -13.54 -11.00
CA ASN A 72 -0.95 -14.66 -11.01
C ASN A 72 -1.89 -14.70 -9.78
N LYS A 73 -2.16 -13.53 -9.20
CA LYS A 73 -3.04 -13.39 -8.03
C LYS A 73 -4.05 -12.27 -8.25
N LYS A 74 -5.24 -12.48 -7.68
CA LYS A 74 -6.26 -11.45 -7.50
C LYS A 74 -6.15 -10.91 -6.08
N VAL A 75 -5.78 -9.64 -5.94
CA VAL A 75 -5.40 -9.03 -4.66
C VAL A 75 -6.21 -7.78 -4.39
N VAL A 76 -6.73 -7.65 -3.19
CA VAL A 76 -7.28 -6.38 -2.69
C VAL A 76 -6.21 -5.67 -1.88
N VAL A 77 -5.96 -4.39 -2.22
CA VAL A 77 -5.10 -3.50 -1.43
C VAL A 77 -5.94 -2.32 -0.97
N PHE A 78 -5.86 -2.01 0.31
CA PHE A 78 -6.34 -0.74 0.82
C PHE A 78 -5.18 0.05 1.43
N ALA A 79 -5.13 1.33 1.10
CA ALA A 79 -4.07 2.24 1.52
C ALA A 79 -4.63 3.36 2.39
N LEU A 80 -3.81 3.85 3.30
CA LEU A 80 -4.21 4.79 4.32
C LEU A 80 -3.07 5.72 4.74
N PRO A 81 -3.38 6.88 5.36
CA PRO A 81 -2.38 7.89 5.73
C PRO A 81 -1.36 7.46 6.77
N GLY A 82 -1.66 6.48 7.63
CA GLY A 82 -0.66 6.01 8.57
C GLY A 82 -1.14 5.06 9.64
N ALA A 83 -0.21 4.22 10.09
CA ALA A 83 -0.37 3.39 11.27
C ALA A 83 -0.64 4.26 12.52
N PHE A 84 -1.37 3.72 13.48
CA PHE A 84 -1.76 4.39 14.74
C PHE A 84 -2.58 5.67 14.60
N THR A 85 -3.05 6.02 13.39
CA THR A 85 -3.95 7.16 13.22
C THR A 85 -5.40 6.78 13.50
N PRO A 86 -6.27 7.72 13.94
CA PRO A 86 -7.58 7.37 14.48
C PRO A 86 -8.49 6.58 13.53
N THR A 87 -8.81 7.12 12.36
CA THR A 87 -9.71 6.48 11.37
C THR A 87 -9.16 5.14 10.88
N CYS A 88 -7.83 5.07 10.66
CA CYS A 88 -7.18 3.87 10.19
C CYS A 88 -7.27 2.72 11.21
N SER A 89 -7.04 3.04 12.49
CA SER A 89 -7.03 2.06 13.58
C SER A 89 -8.41 1.64 14.05
N SER A 90 -9.38 2.57 14.08
CA SER A 90 -10.71 2.31 14.66
C SER A 90 -11.75 1.83 13.65
N GLN A 91 -11.54 2.06 12.36
CA GLN A 91 -12.54 1.78 11.33
C GLN A 91 -11.99 0.97 10.16
N GLN A 92 -10.98 1.47 9.43
CA GLN A 92 -10.60 0.89 8.14
C GLN A 92 -9.98 -0.49 8.28
N VAL A 93 -8.94 -0.65 9.08
CA VAL A 93 -8.25 -1.94 9.26
C VAL A 93 -9.17 -2.99 9.91
N PRO A 94 -9.89 -2.70 11.01
CA PRO A 94 -10.81 -3.66 11.60
C PRO A 94 -11.91 -4.14 10.64
N ALA A 95 -12.46 -3.25 9.81
CA ALA A 95 -13.50 -3.63 8.85
C ALA A 95 -12.97 -4.58 7.76
N TYR A 96 -11.73 -4.39 7.26
CA TYR A 96 -11.12 -5.32 6.33
C TYR A 96 -10.76 -6.66 6.98
N GLU A 97 -10.35 -6.67 8.25
CA GLU A 97 -10.11 -7.90 9.00
C GLU A 97 -11.42 -8.69 9.22
N GLU A 98 -12.50 -8.01 9.60
CA GLU A 98 -13.83 -8.62 9.81
C GLU A 98 -14.36 -9.25 8.51
N LEU A 99 -14.28 -8.54 7.39
CA LEU A 99 -14.79 -8.98 6.10
C LEU A 99 -13.78 -9.78 5.25
N TYR A 100 -12.62 -10.11 5.82
CA TYR A 100 -11.56 -10.81 5.09
C TYR A 100 -12.02 -12.10 4.43
N ASP A 101 -12.70 -12.98 5.16
CA ASP A 101 -13.16 -14.28 4.63
C ASP A 101 -14.23 -14.11 3.55
N ASP A 102 -15.12 -13.12 3.71
CA ASP A 102 -16.15 -12.80 2.71
C ASP A 102 -15.51 -12.26 1.41
N ILE A 103 -14.46 -11.44 1.52
CA ILE A 103 -13.67 -10.95 0.38
C ILE A 103 -12.95 -12.12 -0.30
N LYS A 104 -12.31 -12.99 0.47
CA LYS A 104 -11.64 -14.19 -0.04
C LYS A 104 -12.61 -15.12 -0.78
N ALA A 105 -13.84 -15.26 -0.30
CA ALA A 105 -14.89 -16.08 -0.94
C ALA A 105 -15.29 -15.56 -2.34
N GLN A 106 -14.95 -14.31 -2.69
CA GLN A 106 -15.16 -13.74 -4.04
C GLN A 106 -13.98 -14.04 -5.00
N GLY A 107 -13.10 -14.98 -4.68
CA GLY A 107 -11.97 -15.35 -5.51
C GLY A 107 -10.76 -14.43 -5.37
N VAL A 108 -10.68 -13.66 -4.30
CA VAL A 108 -9.51 -12.85 -3.93
C VAL A 108 -8.48 -13.75 -3.24
N ASP A 109 -7.23 -13.70 -3.68
CA ASP A 109 -6.14 -14.50 -3.11
C ASP A 109 -5.57 -13.91 -1.83
N GLU A 110 -5.59 -12.55 -1.70
CA GLU A 110 -5.03 -11.91 -0.51
C GLU A 110 -5.56 -10.48 -0.33
N VAL A 111 -5.53 -10.00 0.92
CA VAL A 111 -5.89 -8.62 1.29
C VAL A 111 -4.72 -7.98 2.01
N TYR A 112 -4.27 -6.82 1.50
CA TYR A 112 -3.15 -6.06 2.05
C TYR A 112 -3.56 -4.67 2.50
N CYS A 113 -3.02 -4.26 3.65
CA CYS A 113 -2.99 -2.88 4.10
C CYS A 113 -1.65 -2.23 3.73
N LEU A 114 -1.70 -1.13 2.98
CA LEU A 114 -0.53 -0.37 2.55
C LEU A 114 -0.46 0.97 3.30
N SER A 115 0.73 1.31 3.78
CA SER A 115 1.00 2.62 4.36
C SER A 115 2.45 3.05 4.12
N VAL A 116 2.67 4.37 4.04
CA VAL A 116 4.02 4.98 4.04
C VAL A 116 4.54 4.98 5.48
N ASN A 117 4.73 3.76 6.00
CA ASN A 117 5.36 3.43 7.27
C ASN A 117 6.31 2.25 7.02
N ASP A 118 7.34 2.12 7.84
CA ASP A 118 8.27 1.00 7.77
C ASP A 118 7.69 -0.29 8.36
N ALA A 119 8.40 -1.40 8.16
CA ALA A 119 7.96 -2.73 8.59
C ALA A 119 7.81 -2.86 10.11
N PHE A 120 8.65 -2.18 10.91
CA PHE A 120 8.53 -2.23 12.38
C PHE A 120 7.22 -1.61 12.86
N VAL A 121 6.92 -0.42 12.32
CA VAL A 121 5.69 0.30 12.65
C VAL A 121 4.46 -0.50 12.23
N MET A 122 4.48 -1.07 11.01
CA MET A 122 3.35 -1.86 10.51
C MET A 122 3.13 -3.14 11.33
N ASN A 123 4.19 -3.84 11.69
CA ASN A 123 4.10 -5.05 12.52
C ASN A 123 3.61 -4.73 13.94
N ALA A 124 4.16 -3.69 14.57
CA ALA A 124 3.73 -3.26 15.91
C ALA A 124 2.26 -2.84 15.94
N TRP A 125 1.83 -2.09 14.92
CA TRP A 125 0.46 -1.63 14.80
C TRP A 125 -0.54 -2.78 14.60
N PHE A 126 -0.24 -3.74 13.73
CA PHE A 126 -1.11 -4.90 13.50
C PHE A 126 -1.16 -5.82 14.71
N LYS A 127 -0.05 -5.95 15.45
CA LYS A 127 -0.01 -6.66 16.73
C LYS A 127 -0.89 -5.98 17.79
N ASP A 128 -0.84 -4.65 17.89
CA ASP A 128 -1.65 -3.85 18.81
C ASP A 128 -3.16 -3.95 18.50
N LEU A 129 -3.51 -3.95 17.21
CA LEU A 129 -4.89 -4.13 16.76
C LEU A 129 -5.36 -5.59 16.72
N GLU A 130 -4.51 -6.56 17.11
CA GLU A 130 -4.79 -8.00 17.06
C GLU A 130 -5.20 -8.53 15.68
N ILE A 131 -4.74 -7.90 14.59
CA ILE A 131 -5.00 -8.32 13.20
C ILE A 131 -4.32 -9.66 12.92
N LYS A 132 -5.06 -10.60 12.33
CA LYS A 132 -4.63 -11.99 12.11
C LYS A 132 -4.56 -12.39 10.63
N LYS A 133 -5.44 -11.84 9.78
CA LYS A 133 -5.69 -12.29 8.41
C LYS A 133 -5.15 -11.30 7.38
N VAL A 134 -5.49 -10.02 7.52
CA VAL A 134 -4.98 -8.97 6.64
C VAL A 134 -3.47 -8.87 6.77
N LYS A 135 -2.77 -8.75 5.63
CA LYS A 135 -1.32 -8.58 5.58
C LYS A 135 -0.92 -7.11 5.43
N THR A 136 0.33 -6.80 5.73
CA THR A 136 0.88 -5.45 5.61
C THR A 136 1.80 -5.30 4.41
N ILE A 137 1.76 -4.11 3.79
CA ILE A 137 2.80 -3.60 2.89
C ILE A 137 3.33 -2.30 3.52
N GLY A 138 4.53 -2.35 4.06
CA GLY A 138 5.24 -1.17 4.56
C GLY A 138 6.00 -0.50 3.42
N ASP A 139 5.44 0.58 2.87
CA ASP A 139 6.07 1.41 1.83
C ASP A 139 6.83 2.58 2.48
N GLY A 140 7.80 2.27 3.35
CA GLY A 140 8.51 3.26 4.17
C GLY A 140 9.21 4.35 3.36
N GLU A 141 9.63 4.06 2.15
CA GLU A 141 10.24 5.02 1.22
C GLU A 141 9.20 5.79 0.38
N GLY A 142 7.94 5.35 0.36
CA GLY A 142 6.86 5.96 -0.42
C GLY A 142 6.96 5.73 -1.94
N VAL A 143 7.83 4.83 -2.38
CA VAL A 143 8.12 4.60 -3.80
C VAL A 143 6.92 4.01 -4.53
N PHE A 144 6.30 2.98 -3.96
CA PHE A 144 5.09 2.40 -4.53
C PHE A 144 3.94 3.41 -4.54
N THR A 145 3.73 4.09 -3.42
CA THR A 145 2.69 5.11 -3.26
C THR A 145 2.86 6.25 -4.27
N GLN A 146 4.10 6.67 -4.52
CA GLN A 146 4.43 7.66 -5.55
C GLN A 146 4.14 7.13 -6.96
N GLY A 147 4.57 5.91 -7.27
CA GLY A 147 4.33 5.26 -8.56
C GLY A 147 2.84 5.09 -8.87
N MET A 148 2.02 4.87 -7.84
CA MET A 148 0.55 4.86 -7.95
C MET A 148 -0.07 6.26 -8.05
N GLY A 149 0.71 7.34 -7.96
CA GLY A 149 0.21 8.72 -7.95
C GLY A 149 -0.59 9.06 -6.69
N MET A 150 -0.36 8.34 -5.58
CA MET A 150 -1.12 8.47 -4.33
C MET A 150 -0.32 9.09 -3.18
N LEU A 151 0.93 9.51 -3.43
CA LEU A 151 1.75 10.18 -2.43
C LEU A 151 1.27 11.61 -2.23
N VAL A 152 0.99 11.98 -0.98
CA VAL A 152 0.51 13.31 -0.60
C VAL A 152 1.26 13.83 0.62
N SER A 153 1.33 15.16 0.75
CA SER A 153 1.84 15.82 1.95
C SER A 153 0.69 16.08 2.94
N LYS A 154 0.92 15.78 4.21
CA LYS A 154 -0.04 15.98 5.31
C LYS A 154 0.55 16.89 6.39
N PRO A 155 0.83 18.19 6.07
CA PRO A 155 1.49 19.10 7.00
C PRO A 155 0.60 19.51 8.18
N ALA A 156 -0.72 19.59 7.99
CA ALA A 156 -1.66 19.99 9.05
C ALA A 156 -1.63 19.01 10.25
N GLN A 157 -1.43 17.72 9.99
CA GLN A 157 -1.29 16.69 11.02
C GLN A 157 0.17 16.47 11.45
N GLY A 158 1.13 17.12 10.82
CA GLY A 158 2.55 16.87 11.05
C GLY A 158 3.02 15.49 10.55
N PHE A 159 2.29 14.84 9.63
CA PHE A 159 2.61 13.48 9.19
C PHE A 159 3.72 13.43 8.14
N GLY A 160 3.99 14.55 7.43
CA GLY A 160 4.89 14.55 6.28
C GLY A 160 4.26 13.88 5.05
N MET A 161 5.09 13.17 4.28
CA MET A 161 4.63 12.45 3.08
C MET A 161 3.93 11.15 3.48
N ARG A 162 2.72 10.93 2.95
CA ARG A 162 1.86 9.78 3.27
C ARG A 162 1.12 9.28 2.04
N SER A 163 0.55 8.08 2.14
CA SER A 163 -0.41 7.60 1.14
C SER A 163 -1.73 8.35 1.28
N TRP A 164 -2.31 8.73 0.15
CA TRP A 164 -3.73 9.05 0.13
C TRP A 164 -4.55 7.81 0.48
N ARG A 165 -5.80 8.01 0.94
CA ARG A 165 -6.69 6.91 1.28
C ARG A 165 -7.40 6.41 0.02
N TYR A 166 -7.26 5.13 -0.28
CA TYR A 166 -7.94 4.45 -1.39
C TYR A 166 -8.00 2.94 -1.13
N SER A 167 -8.81 2.24 -1.93
CA SER A 167 -8.70 0.79 -2.08
C SER A 167 -8.67 0.41 -3.56
N MET A 168 -8.10 -0.74 -3.88
CA MET A 168 -8.02 -1.24 -5.25
C MET A 168 -8.12 -2.76 -5.31
N LEU A 169 -8.67 -3.24 -6.42
CA LEU A 169 -8.59 -4.63 -6.87
C LEU A 169 -7.53 -4.72 -7.96
N VAL A 170 -6.59 -5.63 -7.78
CA VAL A 170 -5.52 -5.95 -8.74
C VAL A 170 -5.68 -7.41 -9.17
N ASP A 171 -5.61 -7.67 -10.46
CA ASP A 171 -5.61 -9.02 -11.02
C ASP A 171 -4.36 -9.19 -11.89
N ASN A 172 -3.49 -10.11 -11.50
CA ASN A 172 -2.24 -10.40 -12.20
C ASN A 172 -1.41 -9.13 -12.53
N GLY A 173 -1.22 -8.25 -11.54
CA GLY A 173 -0.47 -7.00 -11.67
C GLY A 173 -1.20 -5.88 -12.43
N GLU A 174 -2.45 -6.09 -12.86
CA GLU A 174 -3.28 -5.10 -13.50
C GLU A 174 -4.31 -4.53 -12.52
N VAL A 175 -4.43 -3.21 -12.47
CA VAL A 175 -5.43 -2.53 -11.62
C VAL A 175 -6.79 -2.60 -12.30
N VAL A 176 -7.68 -3.43 -11.75
CA VAL A 176 -9.04 -3.65 -12.28
C VAL A 176 -10.00 -2.57 -11.81
N LYS A 177 -9.90 -2.16 -10.54
CA LYS A 177 -10.77 -1.17 -9.93
C LYS A 177 -10.05 -0.38 -8.85
N THR A 178 -10.33 0.90 -8.75
CA THR A 178 -9.91 1.76 -7.63
C THR A 178 -11.11 2.50 -7.04
N PHE A 179 -11.09 2.67 -5.72
CA PHE A 179 -11.98 3.55 -4.97
C PHE A 179 -11.09 4.55 -4.22
N VAL A 180 -11.02 5.77 -4.74
CA VAL A 180 -10.14 6.83 -4.22
C VAL A 180 -11.00 7.85 -3.50
N GLU A 181 -10.64 8.18 -2.27
CA GLU A 181 -11.35 9.23 -1.52
C GLU A 181 -11.17 10.60 -2.17
N ASP A 182 -12.19 11.45 -2.06
CA ASP A 182 -12.18 12.80 -2.62
C ASP A 182 -11.17 13.71 -1.90
N GLY A 183 -10.73 14.78 -2.58
CA GLY A 183 -9.90 15.84 -1.99
C GLY A 183 -8.40 15.53 -1.98
N LYS A 184 -7.94 14.54 -2.75
CA LYS A 184 -6.50 14.29 -2.93
C LYS A 184 -5.78 15.56 -3.37
N ASN A 185 -4.60 15.82 -2.76
CA ASN A 185 -3.74 16.99 -2.99
C ASN A 185 -4.22 18.32 -2.37
N ASN A 186 -5.28 18.34 -1.59
CA ASN A 186 -5.62 19.48 -0.76
C ASN A 186 -4.74 19.49 0.51
N ALA A 187 -3.48 19.86 0.37
CA ALA A 187 -2.49 19.83 1.47
C ALA A 187 -2.86 20.74 2.65
N SER A 188 -3.69 21.76 2.43
CA SER A 188 -4.18 22.67 3.47
C SER A 188 -5.39 22.14 4.25
N ASP A 189 -6.06 21.11 3.72
CA ASP A 189 -7.25 20.58 4.37
C ASP A 189 -6.85 19.49 5.35
N ASP A 190 -7.33 19.63 6.58
CA ASP A 190 -7.27 18.57 7.62
C ASP A 190 -8.28 17.44 7.31
N ASN A 191 -8.49 17.21 6.01
CA ASN A 191 -9.50 16.29 5.53
C ASN A 191 -8.93 14.88 5.43
N ASP A 192 -9.54 13.95 6.16
CA ASP A 192 -9.23 12.52 6.12
C ASP A 192 -10.51 11.73 5.79
N PRO A 193 -11.04 11.85 4.55
CA PRO A 193 -12.30 11.21 4.18
C PRO A 193 -12.21 9.69 4.21
N PHE A 194 -13.32 9.06 4.61
CA PHE A 194 -13.49 7.61 4.60
C PHE A 194 -14.93 7.28 4.21
N ARG A 195 -15.21 7.16 2.91
CA ARG A 195 -16.56 7.02 2.34
C ARG A 195 -16.67 5.95 1.27
N VAL A 196 -15.64 5.77 0.45
CA VAL A 196 -15.68 4.88 -0.74
C VAL A 196 -14.62 3.78 -0.73
N SER A 197 -13.58 3.92 0.09
CA SER A 197 -12.46 2.97 0.17
C SER A 197 -12.61 1.92 1.27
N ASP A 198 -13.79 1.84 1.87
CA ASP A 198 -14.10 0.89 2.94
C ASP A 198 -14.27 -0.55 2.42
N ALA A 199 -14.15 -1.50 3.35
CA ALA A 199 -14.20 -2.93 3.03
C ALA A 199 -15.55 -3.38 2.48
N LYS A 200 -16.65 -2.74 2.91
CA LYS A 200 -18.00 -3.07 2.44
C LYS A 200 -18.20 -2.67 0.99
N THR A 201 -17.77 -1.46 0.61
CA THR A 201 -17.78 -0.98 -0.78
C THR A 201 -16.98 -1.92 -1.69
N MET A 202 -15.80 -2.35 -1.27
CA MET A 202 -14.99 -3.32 -2.01
C MET A 202 -15.71 -4.68 -2.14
N LEU A 203 -16.26 -5.20 -1.06
CA LEU A 203 -16.98 -6.48 -1.07
C LEU A 203 -18.24 -6.43 -1.97
N GLU A 204 -19.00 -5.34 -1.93
CA GLU A 204 -20.18 -5.16 -2.81
C GLU A 204 -19.75 -5.13 -4.29
N TYR A 205 -18.67 -4.45 -4.62
CA TYR A 205 -18.11 -4.46 -5.96
C TYR A 205 -17.70 -5.88 -6.41
N LEU A 206 -17.00 -6.62 -5.55
CA LEU A 206 -16.59 -8.00 -5.84
C LEU A 206 -17.79 -8.90 -6.10
N LYS A 207 -18.85 -8.85 -5.28
CA LYS A 207 -20.08 -9.63 -5.45
C LYS A 207 -20.79 -9.34 -6.76
N THR A 208 -20.78 -8.09 -7.22
CA THR A 208 -21.47 -7.68 -8.46
C THR A 208 -20.65 -7.93 -9.72
N ASN A 209 -19.34 -8.13 -9.62
CA ASN A 209 -18.41 -8.31 -10.73
C ASN A 209 -17.63 -9.63 -10.65
N ALA A 210 -18.08 -10.58 -9.82
CA ALA A 210 -17.58 -11.95 -9.80
C ALA A 210 -18.08 -12.66 -11.06
N GLY A 211 -17.22 -12.68 -12.11
CA GLY A 211 -17.44 -13.36 -13.36
C GLY A 211 -16.14 -13.97 -13.83
#